data_2d202a4e1bf232d8d33a634a26779275
#
_entry.id   2d202a4e1bf232d8d33a634a26779275
#
_cell.length_a   1.000
_cell.length_b   1.000
_cell.length_c   1.000
_cell.angle_alpha   90.00
_cell.angle_beta   90.00
_cell.angle_gamma   90.00
#
_symmetry.space_group_name_H-M   'P 1'
#
loop_
_entity.id
_entity.type
_entity.pdbx_description
1 polymer ?
#
loop_
_entity_poly.entity_id
_entity_poly.type
_entity_poly.pdbx_seq_one_letter_code
_entity_poly.pdbx_strand_id
1 'polypeptide(L)'
;MTLGFLLDTNVLSELMRPAPHPQVLAWFAQQAASPMWTSAITQAELLCGVALLPDGARRAQLATLAQQLFSLDFTPGRVLPFDDQAAAHYALLRAQRQRAGLPITTEDAQIAAIALAAQLPLVTRNTKDFVQIEGLELINPWSE
;
A
#
# COMPACT_ATOMS: atom_id res chain seq x y z
N MET A 1 -2.11 -4.52 -20.52
CA MET A 1 -0.92 -3.77 -20.11
C MET A 1 -1.09 -3.31 -18.67
N THR A 2 -0.14 -3.61 -17.82
CA THR A 2 -0.19 -3.21 -16.42
C THR A 2 0.25 -1.75 -16.29
N LEU A 3 -0.57 -0.93 -15.65
CA LEU A 3 -0.24 0.48 -15.39
C LEU A 3 0.70 0.64 -14.20
N GLY A 4 1.09 -0.48 -13.59
CA GLY A 4 1.95 -0.51 -12.42
C GLY A 4 1.29 -1.25 -11.27
N PHE A 5 1.73 -0.95 -10.07
CA PHE A 5 1.29 -1.64 -8.85
C PHE A 5 1.03 -0.63 -7.75
N LEU A 6 0.02 -0.90 -6.92
CA LEU A 6 -0.22 -0.12 -5.71
C LEU A 6 0.38 -0.86 -4.51
N LEU A 7 1.31 -0.22 -3.81
CA LEU A 7 2.02 -0.83 -2.69
C LEU A 7 1.32 -0.51 -1.37
N ASP A 8 1.00 -1.57 -0.62
CA ASP A 8 0.42 -1.44 0.71
C ASP A 8 1.47 -1.03 1.74
N THR A 9 1.03 -0.61 2.90
CA THR A 9 1.87 -0.10 3.99
C THR A 9 2.96 -1.08 4.40
N ASN A 10 2.62 -2.37 4.55
CA ASN A 10 3.60 -3.39 4.97
C ASN A 10 4.74 -3.57 3.97
N VAL A 11 4.48 -3.36 2.69
CA VAL A 11 5.51 -3.45 1.64
C VAL A 11 6.50 -2.29 1.77
N LEU A 12 6.00 -1.07 1.95
CA LEU A 12 6.87 0.10 2.13
C LEU A 12 7.66 0.01 3.44
N SER A 13 7.03 -0.48 4.51
CA SER A 13 7.73 -0.72 5.78
C SER A 13 8.87 -1.70 5.62
N GLU A 14 8.68 -2.76 4.81
CA GLU A 14 9.73 -3.73 4.54
C GLU A 14 10.91 -3.07 3.81
N LEU A 15 10.63 -2.24 2.82
CA LEU A 15 11.68 -1.54 2.06
C LEU A 15 12.47 -0.55 2.91
N MET A 16 11.91 -0.08 4.02
CA MET A 16 12.58 0.85 4.94
C MET A 16 13.49 0.14 5.95
N ARG A 17 13.45 -1.19 6.00
CA ARG A 17 14.33 -1.96 6.89
C ARG A 17 15.77 -1.91 6.37
N PRO A 18 16.79 -1.99 7.28
CA PRO A 18 18.19 -2.04 6.86
C PRO A 18 18.49 -3.21 5.91
N ALA A 19 17.82 -4.36 6.10
CA ALA A 19 18.00 -5.55 5.28
C ALA A 19 16.62 -6.09 4.88
N PRO A 20 16.00 -5.56 3.83
CA PRO A 20 14.71 -6.05 3.38
C PRO A 20 14.76 -7.52 2.97
N HIS A 21 13.62 -8.20 3.07
CA HIS A 21 13.50 -9.62 2.75
C HIS A 21 13.95 -9.90 1.31
N PRO A 22 14.82 -10.90 1.07
CA PRO A 22 15.34 -11.18 -0.28
C PRO A 22 14.27 -11.44 -1.34
N GLN A 23 13.18 -12.13 -0.99
CA GLN A 23 12.10 -12.38 -1.95
C GLN A 23 11.39 -11.10 -2.37
N VAL A 24 11.22 -10.15 -1.44
CA VAL A 24 10.62 -8.85 -1.74
C VAL A 24 11.52 -8.08 -2.70
N LEU A 25 12.81 -8.03 -2.41
CA LEU A 25 13.77 -7.37 -3.29
C LEU A 25 13.81 -8.01 -4.68
N ALA A 26 13.74 -9.35 -4.75
CA ALA A 26 13.72 -10.07 -6.03
C ALA A 26 12.45 -9.73 -6.82
N TRP A 27 11.31 -9.65 -6.17
CA TRP A 27 10.06 -9.27 -6.82
C TRP A 27 10.16 -7.86 -7.44
N PHE A 28 10.68 -6.89 -6.68
CA PHE A 28 10.86 -5.53 -7.20
C PHE A 28 11.82 -5.50 -8.39
N ALA A 29 12.90 -6.27 -8.33
CA ALA A 29 13.86 -6.37 -9.44
C ALA A 29 13.19 -6.87 -10.71
N GLN A 30 12.27 -7.83 -10.59
CA GLN A 30 11.52 -8.38 -11.73
C GLN A 30 10.55 -7.36 -12.31
N GLN A 31 10.11 -6.38 -11.52
CA GLN A 31 9.15 -5.36 -11.93
C GLN A 31 9.81 -4.02 -12.27
N ALA A 32 11.12 -4.02 -12.56
CA ALA A 32 11.90 -2.79 -12.71
C ALA A 32 11.34 -1.81 -13.75
N ALA A 33 10.66 -2.33 -14.79
CA ALA A 33 10.09 -1.48 -15.83
C ALA A 33 8.69 -0.96 -15.51
N SER A 34 8.09 -1.40 -14.41
CA SER A 34 6.71 -1.03 -14.05
C SER A 34 6.71 0.09 -13.01
N PRO A 35 5.85 1.10 -13.15
CA PRO A 35 5.77 2.15 -12.14
C PRO A 35 5.16 1.63 -10.85
N MET A 36 5.67 2.13 -9.73
CA MET A 36 5.16 1.83 -8.40
C MET A 36 4.38 3.02 -7.88
N TRP A 37 3.21 2.72 -7.33
CA TRP A 37 2.29 3.68 -6.76
C TRP A 37 2.03 3.35 -5.30
N THR A 38 1.58 4.31 -4.53
CA THR A 38 1.04 4.04 -3.22
C THR A 38 -0.15 4.95 -2.97
N SER A 39 -0.75 4.87 -1.80
CA SER A 39 -1.90 5.69 -1.46
C SER A 39 -1.58 6.70 -0.38
N ALA A 40 -2.36 7.77 -0.32
CA ALA A 40 -2.28 8.74 0.77
C ALA A 40 -2.60 8.10 2.12
N ILE A 41 -3.40 7.03 2.13
CA ILE A 41 -3.70 6.27 3.34
C ILE A 41 -2.42 5.60 3.87
N THR A 42 -1.67 4.93 2.99
CA THR A 42 -0.38 4.32 3.33
C THR A 42 0.61 5.38 3.80
N GLN A 43 0.68 6.51 3.11
CA GLN A 43 1.52 7.62 3.53
C GLN A 43 1.18 8.07 4.95
N ALA A 44 -0.11 8.24 5.24
CA ALA A 44 -0.57 8.65 6.57
C ALA A 44 -0.20 7.63 7.63
N GLU A 45 -0.38 6.33 7.34
CA GLU A 45 -0.04 5.27 8.28
C GLU A 45 1.45 5.23 8.60
N LEU A 46 2.30 5.35 7.58
CA LEU A 46 3.75 5.35 7.77
C LEU A 46 4.22 6.58 8.54
N LEU A 47 3.74 7.75 8.17
CA LEU A 47 4.12 8.99 8.85
C LEU A 47 3.64 9.02 10.30
N CYS A 48 2.43 8.50 10.56
CA CYS A 48 1.91 8.38 11.91
C CYS A 48 2.74 7.41 12.73
N GLY A 49 3.08 6.25 12.16
CA GLY A 49 3.91 5.25 12.85
C GLY A 49 5.26 5.81 13.26
N VAL A 50 5.90 6.60 12.40
CA VAL A 50 7.17 7.27 12.71
C VAL A 50 6.97 8.33 13.80
N ALA A 51 5.91 9.14 13.69
CA ALA A 51 5.63 10.21 14.63
C ALA A 51 5.35 9.69 16.06
N LEU A 52 4.82 8.47 16.17
CA LEU A 52 4.50 7.85 17.46
C LEU A 52 5.73 7.23 18.15
N LEU A 53 6.86 7.12 17.47
CA LEU A 53 8.07 6.61 18.08
C LEU A 53 8.60 7.60 19.15
N PRO A 54 9.28 7.09 20.20
CA PRO A 54 9.92 7.97 21.17
C PRO A 54 10.97 8.87 20.51
N ASP A 55 11.19 10.06 21.04
CA ASP A 55 12.25 10.94 20.59
C ASP A 55 13.58 10.19 20.62
N GLY A 56 14.39 10.37 19.58
CA GLY A 56 15.70 9.77 19.50
C GLY A 56 16.16 9.51 18.08
N ALA A 57 17.32 8.86 17.97
CA ALA A 57 17.97 8.60 16.67
C ALA A 57 17.11 7.74 15.75
N ARG A 58 16.43 6.73 16.29
CA ARG A 58 15.60 5.83 15.49
C ARG A 58 14.46 6.59 14.81
N ARG A 59 13.75 7.44 15.55
CA ARG A 59 12.67 8.24 14.99
C ARG A 59 13.20 9.18 13.91
N ALA A 60 14.32 9.83 14.17
CA ALA A 60 14.94 10.74 13.19
C ALA A 60 15.36 10.03 11.92
N GLN A 61 15.94 8.83 12.03
CA GLN A 61 16.35 8.04 10.87
C GLN A 61 15.15 7.61 10.05
N LEU A 62 14.10 7.10 10.69
CA LEU A 62 12.90 6.65 9.99
C LEU A 62 12.13 7.81 9.38
N ALA A 63 12.13 8.97 10.04
CA ALA A 63 11.52 10.17 9.48
C ALA A 63 12.23 10.60 8.19
N THR A 64 13.57 10.55 8.17
CA THR A 64 14.35 10.86 6.97
C THR A 64 14.08 9.86 5.86
N LEU A 65 14.05 8.56 6.18
CA LEU A 65 13.75 7.52 5.18
C LEU A 65 12.35 7.68 4.59
N ALA A 66 11.36 7.96 5.43
CA ALA A 66 9.99 8.18 4.97
C ALA A 66 9.90 9.41 4.06
N GLN A 67 10.58 10.49 4.43
CA GLN A 67 10.61 11.69 3.62
C GLN A 67 11.23 11.43 2.24
N GLN A 68 12.35 10.70 2.21
CA GLN A 68 13.01 10.34 0.95
C GLN A 68 12.11 9.45 0.10
N LEU A 69 11.43 8.49 0.72
CA LEU A 69 10.53 7.59 0.02
C LEU A 69 9.44 8.36 -0.71
N PHE A 70 8.78 9.30 -0.03
CA PHE A 70 7.65 10.03 -0.60
C PHE A 70 8.04 11.22 -1.47
N SER A 71 9.27 11.73 -1.37
CA SER A 71 9.71 12.86 -2.20
C SER A 71 10.57 12.44 -3.38
N LEU A 72 11.29 11.33 -3.29
CA LEU A 72 12.20 10.85 -4.33
C LEU A 72 11.68 9.63 -5.07
N ASP A 73 11.21 8.62 -4.31
CA ASP A 73 10.80 7.34 -4.90
C ASP A 73 9.38 7.38 -5.45
N PHE A 74 8.48 8.12 -4.80
CA PHE A 74 7.14 8.38 -5.31
C PHE A 74 7.03 9.85 -5.73
N THR A 75 7.61 10.16 -6.88
CA THR A 75 7.55 11.49 -7.46
C THR A 75 6.11 11.94 -7.70
N PRO A 76 5.87 13.24 -7.91
CA PRO A 76 4.51 13.78 -7.96
C PRO A 76 3.55 12.95 -8.81
N GLY A 77 2.37 12.68 -8.28
CA GLY A 77 1.32 11.92 -8.96
C GLY A 77 1.31 10.43 -8.67
N ARG A 78 2.31 9.89 -7.96
CA ARG A 78 2.34 8.46 -7.63
C ARG A 78 1.86 8.12 -6.23
N VAL A 79 1.45 9.11 -5.46
CA VAL A 79 0.72 8.90 -4.20
C VAL A 79 -0.73 9.25 -4.47
N LEU A 80 -1.59 8.25 -4.54
CA LEU A 80 -2.98 8.41 -4.97
C LEU A 80 -3.88 8.82 -3.79
N PRO A 81 -4.76 9.79 -4.00
CA PRO A 81 -5.69 10.23 -2.96
C PRO A 81 -6.88 9.26 -2.84
N PHE A 82 -7.58 9.35 -1.72
CA PHE A 82 -8.91 8.76 -1.59
C PHE A 82 -9.92 9.80 -2.10
N ASP A 83 -10.22 9.74 -3.39
CA ASP A 83 -11.09 10.69 -4.07
C ASP A 83 -12.53 10.17 -4.19
N ASP A 84 -13.37 10.88 -4.96
CA ASP A 84 -14.78 10.52 -5.13
C ASP A 84 -14.95 9.19 -5.87
N GLN A 85 -14.06 8.85 -6.81
CA GLN A 85 -14.11 7.56 -7.48
C GLN A 85 -13.77 6.42 -6.50
N ALA A 86 -12.76 6.62 -5.69
CA ALA A 86 -12.43 5.66 -4.64
C ALA A 86 -13.58 5.52 -3.64
N ALA A 87 -14.27 6.61 -3.31
CA ALA A 87 -15.40 6.59 -2.39
C ALA A 87 -16.51 5.66 -2.91
N ALA A 88 -16.79 5.67 -4.21
CA ALA A 88 -17.80 4.80 -4.80
C ALA A 88 -17.42 3.32 -4.66
N HIS A 89 -16.16 2.98 -4.96
CA HIS A 89 -15.66 1.61 -4.77
C HIS A 89 -15.67 1.19 -3.30
N TYR A 90 -15.32 2.10 -2.41
CA TYR A 90 -15.33 1.86 -0.97
C TYR A 90 -16.71 1.43 -0.49
N ALA A 91 -17.74 2.14 -0.90
CA ALA A 91 -19.11 1.82 -0.49
C ALA A 91 -19.52 0.41 -0.90
N LEU A 92 -19.20 0.03 -2.14
CA LEU A 92 -19.58 -1.28 -2.67
C LEU A 92 -18.80 -2.42 -2.01
N LEU A 93 -17.48 -2.29 -1.94
CA LEU A 93 -16.66 -3.37 -1.38
C LEU A 93 -16.93 -3.57 0.11
N ARG A 94 -17.14 -2.48 0.82
CA ARG A 94 -17.41 -2.56 2.25
C ARG A 94 -18.75 -3.22 2.54
N ALA A 95 -19.78 -2.87 1.75
CA ALA A 95 -21.09 -3.50 1.87
C ALA A 95 -21.03 -5.00 1.55
N GLN A 96 -20.30 -5.39 0.50
CA GLN A 96 -20.13 -6.79 0.13
C GLN A 96 -19.42 -7.59 1.22
N ARG A 97 -18.35 -7.04 1.78
CA ARG A 97 -17.59 -7.68 2.84
C ARG A 97 -18.44 -7.85 4.10
N GLN A 98 -19.18 -6.83 4.47
CA GLN A 98 -20.05 -6.89 5.64
C GLN A 98 -21.13 -7.96 5.48
N ARG A 99 -21.76 -8.03 4.30
CA ARG A 99 -22.79 -9.06 4.02
C ARG A 99 -22.22 -10.46 4.01
N ALA A 100 -20.95 -10.60 3.62
CA ALA A 100 -20.28 -11.90 3.61
C ALA A 100 -19.72 -12.30 4.99
N GLY A 101 -19.90 -11.46 6.02
CA GLY A 101 -19.36 -11.73 7.35
C GLY A 101 -17.84 -11.60 7.42
N LEU A 102 -17.24 -10.83 6.51
CA LEU A 102 -15.79 -10.64 6.42
C LEU A 102 -15.45 -9.18 6.76
N PRO A 103 -15.27 -8.85 8.05
CA PRO A 103 -14.96 -7.47 8.43
C PRO A 103 -13.64 -7.01 7.81
N ILE A 104 -13.58 -5.73 7.46
CA ILE A 104 -12.40 -5.10 6.92
C ILE A 104 -12.22 -3.75 7.63
N THR A 105 -10.98 -3.41 7.96
CA THR A 105 -10.71 -2.11 8.59
C THR A 105 -11.01 -0.99 7.62
N THR A 106 -11.27 0.20 8.16
CA THR A 106 -11.53 1.38 7.34
C THR A 106 -10.34 1.67 6.42
N GLU A 107 -9.12 1.61 6.95
CA GLU A 107 -7.90 1.89 6.20
C GLU A 107 -7.70 0.89 5.06
N ASP A 108 -7.87 -0.41 5.33
CA ASP A 108 -7.74 -1.44 4.29
C ASP A 108 -8.81 -1.27 3.21
N ALA A 109 -10.04 -0.95 3.61
CA ALA A 109 -11.12 -0.70 2.65
C ALA A 109 -10.81 0.52 1.77
N GLN A 110 -10.22 1.57 2.35
CA GLN A 110 -9.82 2.75 1.60
C GLN A 110 -8.70 2.44 0.61
N ILE A 111 -7.69 1.67 1.04
CA ILE A 111 -6.58 1.25 0.17
C ILE A 111 -7.10 0.40 -0.99
N ALA A 112 -7.96 -0.57 -0.70
CA ALA A 112 -8.57 -1.43 -1.72
C ALA A 112 -9.39 -0.59 -2.72
N ALA A 113 -10.14 0.38 -2.23
CA ALA A 113 -10.96 1.26 -3.06
C ALA A 113 -10.09 2.11 -4.00
N ILE A 114 -8.97 2.61 -3.51
CA ILE A 114 -8.01 3.37 -4.33
C ILE A 114 -7.44 2.48 -5.43
N ALA A 115 -7.06 1.25 -5.08
CA ALA A 115 -6.54 0.28 -6.06
C ALA A 115 -7.57 -0.01 -7.16
N LEU A 116 -8.83 -0.24 -6.78
CA LEU A 116 -9.90 -0.49 -7.73
C LEU A 116 -10.16 0.72 -8.65
N ALA A 117 -10.21 1.91 -8.07
CA ALA A 117 -10.44 3.14 -8.84
C ALA A 117 -9.31 3.39 -9.85
N ALA A 118 -8.07 3.09 -9.47
CA ALA A 118 -6.91 3.26 -10.34
C ALA A 118 -6.65 2.06 -11.24
N GLN A 119 -7.39 0.97 -11.06
CA GLN A 119 -7.21 -0.28 -11.81
C GLN A 119 -5.80 -0.84 -11.65
N LEU A 120 -5.28 -0.80 -10.43
CA LEU A 120 -3.95 -1.30 -10.10
C LEU A 120 -4.05 -2.56 -9.22
N PRO A 121 -3.20 -3.56 -9.46
CA PRO A 121 -3.06 -4.66 -8.51
C PRO A 121 -2.54 -4.13 -7.18
N LEU A 122 -3.04 -4.69 -6.07
CA LEU A 122 -2.57 -4.35 -4.73
C LEU A 122 -1.48 -5.32 -4.30
N VAL A 123 -0.31 -4.79 -3.97
CA VAL A 123 0.83 -5.55 -3.49
C VAL A 123 0.83 -5.48 -1.98
N THR A 124 0.64 -6.63 -1.33
CA THR A 124 0.50 -6.69 0.13
C THR A 124 0.91 -8.05 0.66
N ARG A 125 1.42 -8.08 1.87
CA ARG A 125 1.66 -9.32 2.59
C ARG A 125 0.37 -9.94 3.14
N ASN A 126 -0.59 -9.10 3.49
CA ASN A 126 -1.82 -9.51 4.19
C ASN A 126 -2.96 -9.79 3.22
N THR A 127 -2.72 -10.66 2.25
CA THR A 127 -3.72 -10.97 1.21
C THR A 127 -5.05 -11.44 1.79
N LYS A 128 -5.03 -12.15 2.92
CA LYS A 128 -6.24 -12.63 3.58
C LYS A 128 -7.20 -11.52 4.01
N ASP A 129 -6.66 -10.33 4.27
CA ASP A 129 -7.47 -9.18 4.68
C ASP A 129 -8.22 -8.55 3.51
N PHE A 130 -7.85 -8.90 2.28
CA PHE A 130 -8.40 -8.32 1.05
C PHE A 130 -9.11 -9.33 0.15
N VAL A 131 -9.28 -10.58 0.61
CA VAL A 131 -9.96 -11.60 -0.21
C VAL A 131 -11.43 -11.25 -0.43
N GLN A 132 -12.00 -11.80 -1.51
CA GLN A 132 -13.40 -11.60 -1.88
C GLN A 132 -13.78 -10.13 -2.11
N ILE A 133 -12.84 -9.37 -2.65
CA ILE A 133 -13.11 -8.04 -3.18
C ILE A 133 -13.10 -8.16 -4.70
N GLU A 134 -14.28 -8.04 -5.30
CA GLU A 134 -14.44 -8.23 -6.74
C GLU A 134 -13.61 -7.20 -7.52
N GLY A 135 -12.86 -7.70 -8.48
CA GLY A 135 -12.04 -6.87 -9.35
C GLY A 135 -10.66 -6.51 -8.81
N LEU A 136 -10.37 -6.87 -7.57
CA LEU A 136 -9.08 -6.55 -6.95
C LEU A 136 -8.10 -7.71 -7.14
N GLU A 137 -7.02 -7.47 -7.87
CA GLU A 137 -5.91 -8.41 -7.97
C GLU A 137 -4.96 -8.19 -6.80
N LEU A 138 -4.53 -9.30 -6.17
CA LEU A 138 -3.63 -9.27 -5.02
C LEU A 138 -2.31 -9.94 -5.38
N ILE A 139 -1.20 -9.32 -4.98
CA ILE A 139 0.14 -9.86 -5.18
C ILE A 139 0.86 -9.84 -3.84
N ASN A 140 1.41 -10.99 -3.44
CA ASN A 140 2.22 -11.10 -2.22
C ASN A 140 3.68 -11.28 -2.61
N PRO A 141 4.53 -10.24 -2.46
CA PRO A 141 5.93 -10.35 -2.87
C PRO A 141 6.79 -11.20 -1.95
N TRP A 142 6.25 -11.63 -0.80
CA TRP A 142 6.94 -12.57 0.09
C TRP A 142 6.75 -14.02 -0.33
N SER A 143 5.76 -14.30 -1.17
CA SER A 143 5.52 -15.65 -1.68
C SER A 143 5.74 -15.71 -3.18
N GLU A 144 6.07 -16.90 -3.68
CA GLU A 144 6.29 -17.11 -5.11
C GLU A 144 4.99 -17.13 -5.91
#